data_140604cdaf9ab578cfa4c826224c836d
#
_entry.id   140604cdaf9ab578cfa4c826224c836d
#
_cell.length_a   1.000
_cell.length_b   1.000
_cell.length_c   1.000
_cell.angle_alpha   90.00
_cell.angle_beta   90.00
_cell.angle_gamma   90.00
#
_symmetry.space_group_name_H-M   'P 1'
#
loop_
_entity.id
_entity.type
_entity.pdbx_description
1 polymer ?
#
loop_
_entity_poly.entity_id
_entity_poly.type
_entity_poly.pdbx_seq_one_letter_code
_entity_poly.pdbx_strand_id
1 'polypeptide(L)'
;FAFLFAAKVRPGTKRIILTYYRSFIPFAVIWLGSGLWGQKYTVKTIGGGADYVKRIFKCDLIAVAFIFGLMYLLGKFYYSRYIVFGTISISFALELFFYPAVYYTFRFQKENESYASTHLVTHSKAMENMQSPKFFLDSANAVPVISNEPYHLPESVSIDSDSILIPLWQQYLADQPQLFEFLNDYLDLGRFSKNGALILNSENYFNIQNEPESSRQIFINLHKINDLRRLNYYFIRVNELLIDGGVFVCKGQTISERHNLFYKRWTPYLGSILYGIDFIFRRVFPKLPILQGWYFAITKGKNRAIAETEMLGRFYFCGFELIHKREIDNMMYFILKKTQKPCTDPNPTYGPLIRLKRKGKDGKTIYLKKLRTMHPYSEYLQDYVYQTNALQEGGKFSNDFRVTSWGKVLRKLWLDELPQLINFLQGDLSLVGVRALSDHYFYLYPPEMQELRIKLKPGLIPPFYADM
;
A
#
# COMPACT_ATOMS: atom_id res chain seq x y z
N PHE A 1 6.81 20.94 22.23
CA PHE A 1 5.54 21.23 21.55
C PHE A 1 4.42 21.48 22.55
N ALA A 2 4.11 20.55 23.46
CA ALA A 2 3.03 20.66 24.46
C ALA A 2 3.12 21.94 25.30
N PHE A 3 4.31 22.28 25.80
CA PHE A 3 4.57 23.51 26.53
C PHE A 3 4.33 24.77 25.69
N LEU A 4 4.86 24.82 24.46
CA LEU A 4 4.67 25.97 23.58
C LEU A 4 3.22 26.15 23.18
N PHE A 5 2.49 25.06 22.97
CA PHE A 5 1.07 25.11 22.68
C PHE A 5 0.26 25.60 23.88
N ALA A 6 0.48 25.05 25.06
CA ALA A 6 -0.18 25.48 26.31
C ALA A 6 0.09 26.95 26.62
N ALA A 7 1.31 27.43 26.36
CA ALA A 7 1.68 28.83 26.52
C ALA A 7 1.02 29.74 25.49
N LYS A 8 0.83 29.29 24.23
CA LYS A 8 0.25 30.09 23.14
C LYS A 8 -1.25 30.35 23.28
N VAL A 9 -1.96 29.49 23.96
CA VAL A 9 -3.42 29.61 24.18
C VAL A 9 -3.74 30.78 25.13
N ARG A 10 -2.76 31.31 25.87
CA ARG A 10 -2.96 32.40 26.86
C ARG A 10 -2.52 33.77 26.29
N PRO A 11 -3.26 34.85 26.50
CA PRO A 11 -2.81 36.22 26.17
C PRO A 11 -1.48 36.58 26.86
N GLY A 12 -0.56 37.25 26.18
CA GLY A 12 0.75 37.63 26.73
C GLY A 12 1.87 36.60 26.50
N THR A 13 1.77 35.74 25.51
CA THR A 13 2.60 34.57 25.19
C THR A 13 4.14 34.81 25.23
N LYS A 14 4.66 35.95 24.69
CA LYS A 14 6.11 36.20 24.66
C LYS A 14 6.72 36.32 26.08
N ARG A 15 6.05 37.00 26.99
CA ARG A 15 6.49 37.16 28.39
C ARG A 15 6.44 35.85 29.15
N ILE A 16 5.42 35.04 28.89
CA ILE A 16 5.21 33.72 29.48
C ILE A 16 6.32 32.75 29.09
N ILE A 17 6.67 32.67 27.81
CA ILE A 17 7.73 31.78 27.32
C ILE A 17 9.06 32.10 27.99
N LEU A 18 9.45 33.39 28.08
CA LEU A 18 10.66 33.81 28.73
C LEU A 18 10.71 33.51 30.25
N THR A 19 9.59 33.57 30.93
CA THR A 19 9.47 33.25 32.36
C THR A 19 9.57 31.75 32.66
N TYR A 20 8.99 30.92 31.81
CA TYR A 20 8.84 29.49 32.08
C TYR A 20 9.88 28.59 31.40
N TYR A 21 10.70 29.10 30.46
CA TYR A 21 11.64 28.25 29.70
C TYR A 21 12.66 27.54 30.61
N ARG A 22 13.14 28.21 31.69
CA ARG A 22 14.06 27.61 32.65
C ARG A 22 13.44 26.47 33.44
N SER A 23 12.14 26.53 33.70
CA SER A 23 11.40 25.49 34.41
C SER A 23 11.01 24.33 33.50
N PHE A 24 11.04 24.52 32.19
CA PHE A 24 10.80 23.46 31.22
C PHE A 24 11.89 22.39 31.24
N ILE A 25 13.14 22.76 31.50
CA ILE A 25 14.27 21.82 31.53
C ILE A 25 14.08 20.76 32.63
N PRO A 26 13.85 21.10 33.92
CA PRO A 26 13.54 20.11 34.96
C PRO A 26 12.32 19.28 34.63
N PHE A 27 11.27 19.89 34.10
CA PHE A 27 10.06 19.18 33.67
C PHE A 27 10.42 18.11 32.62
N ALA A 28 11.16 18.49 31.56
CA ALA A 28 11.56 17.57 30.50
C ALA A 28 12.45 16.43 31.03
N VAL A 29 13.38 16.74 31.94
CA VAL A 29 14.28 15.75 32.55
C VAL A 29 13.49 14.73 33.38
N ILE A 30 12.55 15.16 34.22
CA ILE A 30 11.71 14.30 35.01
C ILE A 30 10.83 13.45 34.11
N TRP A 31 10.21 14.05 33.09
CA TRP A 31 9.31 13.37 32.16
C TRP A 31 10.03 12.28 31.36
N LEU A 32 11.20 12.60 30.79
CA LEU A 32 12.01 11.64 30.06
C LEU A 32 12.64 10.60 30.98
N GLY A 33 13.14 11.02 32.15
CA GLY A 33 13.76 10.14 33.13
C GLY A 33 12.79 9.09 33.66
N SER A 34 11.55 9.44 34.00
CA SER A 34 10.52 8.50 34.41
C SER A 34 10.18 7.50 33.30
N GLY A 35 10.19 7.96 32.05
CA GLY A 35 9.97 7.12 30.87
C GLY A 35 11.11 6.14 30.64
N LEU A 36 12.38 6.55 30.81
CA LEU A 36 13.55 5.68 30.72
C LEU A 36 13.57 4.66 31.85
N TRP A 37 13.37 5.09 33.08
CA TRP A 37 13.34 4.22 34.25
C TRP A 37 12.24 3.16 34.18
N GLY A 38 11.02 3.59 33.79
CA GLY A 38 9.89 2.67 33.60
C GLY A 38 9.89 1.91 32.28
N GLN A 39 10.97 1.98 31.50
CA GLN A 39 11.12 1.31 30.20
C GLN A 39 9.99 1.64 29.21
N LYS A 40 9.43 2.85 29.29
CA LYS A 40 8.34 3.33 28.43
C LYS A 40 8.71 3.29 26.95
N TYR A 41 9.97 3.49 26.62
CA TYR A 41 10.49 3.56 25.25
C TYR A 41 10.95 2.23 24.65
N THR A 42 10.91 1.14 25.46
CA THR A 42 11.32 -0.19 25.00
C THR A 42 10.16 -0.97 24.42
N VAL A 43 10.18 -1.18 23.10
CA VAL A 43 9.11 -1.89 22.36
C VAL A 43 9.26 -3.42 22.45
N LYS A 44 10.49 -3.92 22.65
CA LYS A 44 10.83 -5.37 22.52
C LYS A 44 10.25 -6.29 23.61
N THR A 45 9.89 -5.77 24.78
CA THR A 45 9.55 -6.57 25.98
C THR A 45 8.08 -6.57 26.35
N ILE A 46 7.16 -6.19 25.44
CA ILE A 46 5.78 -5.94 25.79
C ILE A 46 4.86 -7.00 25.18
N GLY A 47 4.09 -7.67 26.04
CA GLY A 47 3.18 -8.76 25.67
C GLY A 47 1.95 -8.32 24.87
N GLY A 48 1.47 -7.07 25.03
CA GLY A 48 0.30 -6.57 24.32
C GLY A 48 0.17 -5.04 24.33
N GLY A 49 -0.68 -4.50 23.43
CA GLY A 49 -0.90 -3.06 23.34
C GLY A 49 -1.52 -2.45 24.62
N ALA A 50 -2.37 -3.21 25.32
CA ALA A 50 -2.95 -2.79 26.59
C ALA A 50 -1.90 -2.63 27.69
N ASP A 51 -0.91 -3.54 27.75
CA ASP A 51 0.18 -3.47 28.72
C ASP A 51 1.11 -2.30 28.43
N TYR A 52 1.22 -1.93 27.17
CA TYR A 52 1.97 -0.75 26.77
C TYR A 52 1.30 0.55 27.24
N VAL A 53 0.01 0.67 27.03
CA VAL A 53 -0.78 1.82 27.53
C VAL A 53 -0.72 1.93 29.05
N LYS A 54 -0.85 0.81 29.79
CA LYS A 54 -0.69 0.77 31.26
C LYS A 54 0.69 1.26 31.69
N ARG A 55 1.74 0.89 30.97
CA ARG A 55 3.12 1.32 31.24
C ARG A 55 3.30 2.83 31.04
N ILE A 56 2.75 3.39 29.93
CA ILE A 56 2.76 4.84 29.71
C ILE A 56 2.08 5.54 30.90
N PHE A 57 0.87 5.13 31.22
CA PHE A 57 0.10 5.71 32.32
C PHE A 57 0.86 5.68 33.64
N LYS A 58 1.48 4.55 33.99
CA LYS A 58 2.28 4.40 35.22
C LYS A 58 3.50 5.34 35.23
N CYS A 59 4.24 5.44 34.14
CA CYS A 59 5.42 6.31 34.04
C CYS A 59 5.04 7.77 34.14
N ASP A 60 3.95 8.17 33.47
CA ASP A 60 3.48 9.56 33.47
C ASP A 60 2.91 9.98 34.83
N LEU A 61 2.22 9.07 35.54
CA LEU A 61 1.77 9.30 36.90
C LEU A 61 2.95 9.54 37.85
N ILE A 62 4.02 8.75 37.71
CA ILE A 62 5.27 8.92 38.47
C ILE A 62 5.92 10.27 38.13
N ALA A 63 6.00 10.63 36.86
CA ALA A 63 6.55 11.92 36.45
C ALA A 63 5.77 13.09 37.03
N VAL A 64 4.44 13.02 36.99
CA VAL A 64 3.54 14.03 37.57
C VAL A 64 3.79 14.17 39.06
N ALA A 65 3.87 13.07 39.81
CA ALA A 65 4.17 13.09 41.27
C ALA A 65 5.53 13.76 41.56
N PHE A 66 6.58 13.44 40.78
CA PHE A 66 7.88 14.08 40.93
C PHE A 66 7.84 15.57 40.60
N ILE A 67 7.13 15.98 39.56
CA ILE A 67 7.00 17.39 39.16
C ILE A 67 6.32 18.20 40.28
N PHE A 68 5.20 17.69 40.83
CA PHE A 68 4.53 18.37 41.93
C PHE A 68 5.36 18.36 43.21
N GLY A 69 6.04 17.25 43.53
CA GLY A 69 6.98 17.20 44.67
C GLY A 69 8.10 18.23 44.55
N LEU A 70 8.71 18.36 43.37
CA LEU A 70 9.74 19.34 43.11
C LEU A 70 9.22 20.79 43.19
N MET A 71 8.02 21.04 42.67
CA MET A 71 7.35 22.34 42.77
C MET A 71 7.09 22.70 44.22
N TYR A 72 6.67 21.76 45.05
CA TYR A 72 6.48 21.92 46.46
C TYR A 72 7.78 22.28 47.22
N LEU A 73 8.83 21.49 47.00
CA LEU A 73 10.15 21.68 47.60
C LEU A 73 10.80 23.04 47.23
N LEU A 74 10.57 23.50 45.99
CA LEU A 74 11.13 24.76 45.53
C LEU A 74 10.22 25.99 45.85
N GLY A 75 9.09 25.81 46.49
CA GLY A 75 8.11 26.89 46.78
C GLY A 75 7.56 27.57 45.52
N LYS A 76 7.53 26.87 44.40
CA LYS A 76 7.16 27.42 43.07
C LYS A 76 5.66 27.36 42.77
N PHE A 77 4.81 27.75 43.72
CA PHE A 77 3.34 27.72 43.58
C PHE A 77 2.75 28.84 42.72
N TYR A 78 3.56 29.85 42.34
CA TYR A 78 3.12 30.96 41.50
C TYR A 78 3.05 30.63 40.00
N TYR A 79 3.45 29.42 39.61
CA TYR A 79 3.32 29.03 38.21
C TYR A 79 1.84 28.89 37.81
N SER A 80 1.54 29.35 36.60
CA SER A 80 0.19 29.25 36.06
C SER A 80 -0.27 27.80 35.98
N ARG A 81 -1.36 27.51 36.70
CA ARG A 81 -1.99 26.16 36.69
C ARG A 81 -2.31 25.71 35.28
N TYR A 82 -2.79 26.63 34.42
CA TYR A 82 -3.10 26.31 33.00
C TYR A 82 -1.87 25.87 32.23
N ILE A 83 -0.69 26.44 32.46
CA ILE A 83 0.53 26.05 31.73
C ILE A 83 1.02 24.69 32.24
N VAL A 84 1.05 24.47 33.53
CA VAL A 84 1.52 23.20 34.11
C VAL A 84 0.61 22.06 33.74
N PHE A 85 -0.69 22.17 34.08
CA PHE A 85 -1.65 21.12 33.72
C PHE A 85 -1.85 20.96 32.23
N GLY A 86 -1.88 22.05 31.45
CA GLY A 86 -1.95 22.00 30.00
C GLY A 86 -0.74 21.29 29.37
N THR A 87 0.46 21.54 29.86
CA THR A 87 1.67 20.85 29.38
C THR A 87 1.62 19.37 29.70
N ILE A 88 1.25 18.98 30.94
CA ILE A 88 1.08 17.59 31.36
C ILE A 88 0.03 16.89 30.50
N SER A 89 -1.17 17.47 30.37
CA SER A 89 -2.29 16.86 29.65
C SER A 89 -1.98 16.68 28.15
N ILE A 90 -1.37 17.69 27.53
CA ILE A 90 -1.00 17.62 26.10
C ILE A 90 0.14 16.63 25.91
N SER A 91 1.15 16.58 26.80
CA SER A 91 2.24 15.60 26.73
C SER A 91 1.71 14.18 26.81
N PHE A 92 0.83 13.93 27.80
CA PHE A 92 0.18 12.63 27.98
C PHE A 92 -0.68 12.23 26.77
N ALA A 93 -1.49 13.15 26.24
CA ALA A 93 -2.32 12.89 25.06
C ALA A 93 -1.46 12.57 23.82
N LEU A 94 -0.38 13.31 23.61
CA LEU A 94 0.56 13.05 22.51
C LEU A 94 1.22 11.67 22.68
N GLU A 95 1.62 11.31 23.89
CA GLU A 95 2.24 10.02 24.16
C GLU A 95 1.27 8.85 23.96
N LEU A 96 0.03 8.98 24.44
CA LEU A 96 -1.03 7.98 24.20
C LEU A 96 -1.34 7.81 22.72
N PHE A 97 -1.09 8.81 21.90
CA PHE A 97 -1.26 8.73 20.46
C PHE A 97 -0.03 8.15 19.75
N PHE A 98 1.16 8.73 19.96
CA PHE A 98 2.35 8.40 19.19
C PHE A 98 2.99 7.06 19.57
N TYR A 99 3.12 6.75 20.86
CA TYR A 99 3.80 5.51 21.25
C TYR A 99 3.05 4.24 20.88
N PRO A 100 1.74 4.10 21.10
CA PRO A 100 1.01 2.96 20.58
C PRO A 100 1.04 2.88 19.05
N ALA A 101 1.00 4.02 18.34
CA ALA A 101 1.14 4.02 16.88
C ALA A 101 2.47 3.41 16.45
N VAL A 102 3.58 3.82 17.06
CA VAL A 102 4.92 3.26 16.80
C VAL A 102 4.96 1.78 17.17
N TYR A 103 4.46 1.39 18.34
CA TYR A 103 4.40 -0.01 18.78
C TYR A 103 3.67 -0.91 17.77
N TYR A 104 2.47 -0.53 17.37
CA TYR A 104 1.68 -1.31 16.41
C TYR A 104 2.31 -1.33 15.01
N THR A 105 3.03 -0.27 14.62
CA THR A 105 3.77 -0.25 13.34
C THR A 105 4.94 -1.24 13.35
N PHE A 106 5.74 -1.27 14.42
CA PHE A 106 6.82 -2.25 14.57
C PHE A 106 6.31 -3.68 14.64
N ARG A 107 5.23 -3.91 15.38
CA ARG A 107 4.60 -5.23 15.45
C ARG A 107 4.10 -5.69 14.09
N PHE A 108 3.44 -4.82 13.34
CA PHE A 108 2.96 -5.09 11.99
C PHE A 108 4.11 -5.42 11.02
N GLN A 109 5.22 -4.65 11.08
CA GLN A 109 6.41 -4.93 10.28
C GLN A 109 7.01 -6.29 10.62
N LYS A 110 7.19 -6.60 11.90
CA LYS A 110 7.72 -7.89 12.36
C LYS A 110 6.82 -9.07 11.98
N GLU A 111 5.51 -8.93 12.08
CA GLU A 111 4.56 -9.93 11.61
C GLU A 111 4.66 -10.16 10.09
N ASN A 112 4.88 -9.09 9.30
CA ASN A 112 5.08 -9.21 7.86
C ASN A 112 6.43 -9.87 7.51
N GLU A 113 7.51 -9.52 8.20
CA GLU A 113 8.83 -10.15 8.03
C GLU A 113 8.80 -11.64 8.40
N SER A 114 8.13 -12.01 9.48
CA SER A 114 7.95 -13.41 9.88
C SER A 114 7.18 -14.22 8.84
N TYR A 115 6.14 -13.64 8.24
CA TYR A 115 5.41 -14.29 7.15
C TYR A 115 6.27 -14.41 5.88
N ALA A 116 6.99 -13.33 5.53
CA ALA A 116 7.91 -13.35 4.39
C ALA A 116 8.99 -14.42 4.56
N SER A 117 9.61 -14.54 5.74
CA SER A 117 10.64 -15.55 6.00
C SER A 117 10.10 -16.98 6.01
N THR A 118 8.89 -17.21 6.52
CA THR A 118 8.32 -18.57 6.59
C THR A 118 7.85 -19.07 5.22
N HIS A 119 7.34 -18.18 4.36
CA HIS A 119 6.80 -18.57 3.06
C HIS A 119 7.76 -18.33 1.88
N LEU A 120 8.69 -17.36 1.97
CA LEU A 120 9.71 -17.13 0.94
C LEU A 120 10.89 -18.10 1.04
N VAL A 121 11.23 -18.61 2.22
CA VAL A 121 12.32 -19.61 2.37
C VAL A 121 11.94 -20.94 1.72
N THR A 122 10.68 -21.31 1.71
CA THR A 122 10.21 -22.51 0.97
C THR A 122 10.32 -22.29 -0.55
N HIS A 123 10.12 -21.05 -1.03
CA HIS A 123 10.21 -20.70 -2.44
C HIS A 123 11.64 -20.32 -2.90
N SER A 124 12.50 -19.77 -2.03
CA SER A 124 13.85 -19.32 -2.45
C SER A 124 14.76 -20.48 -2.82
N LYS A 125 14.61 -21.66 -2.21
CA LYS A 125 15.34 -22.87 -2.62
C LYS A 125 14.94 -23.39 -4.00
N ALA A 126 13.73 -23.06 -4.48
CA ALA A 126 13.29 -23.35 -5.85
C ALA A 126 13.69 -22.26 -6.85
N MET A 127 14.06 -21.06 -6.38
CA MET A 127 14.31 -19.87 -7.20
C MET A 127 15.78 -19.58 -7.51
N GLU A 128 16.73 -20.20 -6.85
CA GLU A 128 18.16 -20.00 -7.14
C GLU A 128 18.56 -20.38 -8.59
N ASN A 129 17.66 -21.06 -9.31
CA ASN A 129 17.86 -21.47 -10.71
C ASN A 129 17.03 -20.70 -11.75
N MET A 130 16.33 -19.63 -11.38
CA MET A 130 15.56 -18.83 -12.34
C MET A 130 16.24 -17.50 -12.66
N GLN A 131 16.67 -17.36 -13.90
CA GLN A 131 17.08 -16.09 -14.48
C GLN A 131 15.92 -15.08 -14.42
N SER A 132 16.25 -13.80 -14.13
CA SER A 132 15.31 -12.69 -14.18
C SER A 132 14.47 -12.71 -15.47
N PRO A 133 13.15 -12.43 -15.41
CA PRO A 133 12.34 -12.40 -16.61
C PRO A 133 12.93 -11.37 -17.58
N LYS A 134 13.40 -11.84 -18.74
CA LYS A 134 13.70 -10.99 -19.87
C LYS A 134 12.36 -10.40 -20.32
N PHE A 135 12.20 -9.09 -20.21
CA PHE A 135 11.15 -8.39 -20.91
C PHE A 135 11.41 -8.55 -22.40
N PHE A 136 10.68 -9.46 -23.03
CA PHE A 136 10.73 -9.63 -24.47
C PHE A 136 9.99 -8.48 -25.14
N LEU A 137 10.74 -7.64 -25.84
CA LEU A 137 10.27 -6.63 -26.79
C LEU A 137 10.10 -7.27 -28.20
N ASP A 138 9.67 -8.52 -28.27
CA ASP A 138 9.40 -9.19 -29.53
C ASP A 138 7.96 -9.72 -29.58
N SER A 139 7.02 -8.81 -29.71
CA SER A 139 5.75 -9.08 -30.41
C SER A 139 5.05 -7.76 -30.76
N ALA A 140 5.55 -7.10 -31.76
CA ALA A 140 4.96 -5.89 -32.34
C ALA A 140 3.66 -6.18 -33.15
N ASN A 141 2.93 -7.28 -32.89
CA ASN A 141 1.70 -7.59 -33.61
C ASN A 141 0.74 -8.49 -32.86
N ALA A 142 0.43 -8.22 -31.60
CA ALA A 142 -0.73 -8.82 -30.98
C ALA A 142 -1.44 -7.75 -30.12
N VAL A 143 -2.34 -7.02 -30.76
CA VAL A 143 -3.43 -6.36 -30.07
C VAL A 143 -4.32 -7.53 -29.57
N PRO A 144 -4.42 -7.80 -28.26
CA PRO A 144 -5.45 -8.70 -27.78
C PRO A 144 -6.76 -7.97 -27.99
N VAL A 145 -7.48 -8.34 -29.02
CA VAL A 145 -8.90 -8.13 -29.12
C VAL A 145 -9.46 -8.72 -27.80
N ILE A 146 -10.15 -7.90 -27.01
CA ILE A 146 -11.05 -8.42 -25.98
C ILE A 146 -12.01 -9.29 -26.78
N SER A 147 -11.77 -10.59 -26.78
CA SER A 147 -12.58 -11.53 -27.52
C SER A 147 -13.96 -11.52 -26.86
N ASN A 148 -15.01 -11.28 -27.64
CA ASN A 148 -16.38 -11.42 -27.17
C ASN A 148 -16.77 -12.90 -26.99
N GLU A 149 -15.84 -13.81 -27.20
CA GLU A 149 -16.05 -15.25 -27.00
C GLU A 149 -15.79 -15.63 -25.54
N PRO A 150 -16.60 -16.52 -24.96
CA PRO A 150 -16.37 -17.03 -23.62
C PRO A 150 -15.00 -17.68 -23.49
N TYR A 151 -14.32 -17.44 -22.36
CA TYR A 151 -13.04 -18.08 -22.08
C TYR A 151 -13.22 -19.59 -21.87
N HIS A 152 -12.41 -20.38 -22.58
CA HIS A 152 -12.34 -21.82 -22.46
C HIS A 152 -11.05 -22.25 -21.76
N LEU A 153 -11.15 -23.29 -20.91
CA LEU A 153 -9.96 -23.94 -20.37
C LEU A 153 -9.09 -24.53 -21.49
N PRO A 154 -7.76 -24.60 -21.29
CA PRO A 154 -6.89 -25.30 -22.23
C PRO A 154 -7.39 -26.73 -22.53
N GLU A 155 -7.30 -27.15 -23.78
CA GLU A 155 -7.79 -28.48 -24.25
C GLU A 155 -7.13 -29.67 -23.55
N SER A 156 -5.96 -29.46 -22.94
CA SER A 156 -5.25 -30.48 -22.15
C SER A 156 -5.95 -30.87 -20.84
N VAL A 157 -7.00 -30.13 -20.43
CA VAL A 157 -7.75 -30.41 -19.20
C VAL A 157 -8.88 -31.37 -19.52
N SER A 158 -8.86 -32.56 -18.92
CA SER A 158 -9.96 -33.55 -19.07
C SER A 158 -11.27 -32.98 -18.50
N ILE A 159 -12.32 -33.01 -19.30
CA ILE A 159 -13.66 -32.58 -18.90
C ILE A 159 -14.30 -33.75 -18.19
N ASP A 160 -14.57 -33.57 -16.90
CA ASP A 160 -15.36 -34.50 -16.11
C ASP A 160 -16.87 -34.32 -16.45
N SER A 161 -17.66 -35.37 -16.45
CA SER A 161 -19.06 -35.32 -16.84
C SER A 161 -19.97 -34.48 -15.92
N ASP A 162 -19.45 -34.03 -14.77
CA ASP A 162 -20.23 -33.33 -13.74
C ASP A 162 -19.85 -31.82 -13.73
N SER A 163 -20.56 -31.05 -14.55
CA SER A 163 -20.35 -29.60 -14.70
C SER A 163 -20.77 -28.81 -13.46
N ILE A 164 -20.01 -27.70 -13.18
CA ILE A 164 -20.34 -26.76 -12.10
C ILE A 164 -21.59 -25.91 -12.37
N LEU A 165 -22.09 -25.81 -13.61
CA LEU A 165 -23.10 -24.85 -14.03
C LEU A 165 -24.35 -24.88 -13.15
N ILE A 166 -24.97 -26.05 -12.99
CA ILE A 166 -26.20 -26.22 -12.20
C ILE A 166 -25.96 -26.02 -10.70
N PRO A 167 -24.93 -26.64 -10.08
CA PRO A 167 -24.61 -26.37 -8.67
C PRO A 167 -24.28 -24.91 -8.36
N LEU A 168 -23.56 -24.25 -9.25
CA LEU A 168 -23.22 -22.82 -9.07
C LEU A 168 -24.46 -21.95 -9.00
N TRP A 169 -25.42 -22.15 -9.92
CA TRP A 169 -26.70 -21.45 -9.91
C TRP A 169 -27.54 -21.79 -8.67
N GLN A 170 -27.81 -23.06 -8.45
CA GLN A 170 -28.78 -23.47 -7.43
C GLN A 170 -28.32 -23.26 -5.99
N GLN A 171 -27.04 -23.48 -5.72
CA GLN A 171 -26.50 -23.49 -4.35
C GLN A 171 -25.86 -22.16 -3.94
N TYR A 172 -25.32 -21.39 -4.89
CA TYR A 172 -24.49 -20.24 -4.56
C TYR A 172 -24.97 -18.91 -5.13
N LEU A 173 -25.61 -18.89 -6.31
CA LEU A 173 -25.96 -17.69 -7.04
C LEU A 173 -27.47 -17.52 -7.33
N ALA A 174 -28.34 -18.31 -6.73
CA ALA A 174 -29.79 -18.19 -6.90
C ALA A 174 -30.30 -16.77 -6.58
N ASP A 175 -29.72 -16.13 -5.56
CA ASP A 175 -30.06 -14.76 -5.15
C ASP A 175 -29.29 -13.67 -5.92
N GLN A 176 -28.40 -14.04 -6.85
CA GLN A 176 -27.54 -13.13 -7.60
C GLN A 176 -27.56 -13.42 -9.11
N PRO A 177 -28.72 -13.27 -9.78
CA PRO A 177 -28.89 -13.63 -11.19
C PRO A 177 -27.94 -12.84 -12.12
N GLN A 178 -27.72 -11.56 -11.85
CA GLN A 178 -26.81 -10.73 -12.63
C GLN A 178 -25.35 -11.20 -12.57
N LEU A 179 -24.92 -11.75 -11.43
CA LEU A 179 -23.60 -12.32 -11.31
C LEU A 179 -23.48 -13.64 -12.08
N PHE A 180 -24.50 -14.47 -11.99
CA PHE A 180 -24.51 -15.73 -12.76
C PHE A 180 -24.49 -15.45 -14.27
N GLU A 181 -25.31 -14.52 -14.75
CA GLU A 181 -25.33 -14.08 -16.16
C GLU A 181 -23.93 -13.57 -16.58
N PHE A 182 -23.32 -12.70 -15.75
CA PHE A 182 -21.99 -12.21 -16.02
C PHE A 182 -20.93 -13.33 -16.12
N LEU A 183 -20.99 -14.33 -15.25
CA LEU A 183 -20.04 -15.45 -15.33
C LEU A 183 -20.31 -16.30 -16.57
N ASN A 184 -21.56 -16.55 -16.89
CA ASN A 184 -21.94 -17.38 -18.05
C ASN A 184 -21.65 -16.68 -19.39
N ASP A 185 -21.70 -15.33 -19.44
CA ASP A 185 -21.35 -14.57 -20.64
C ASP A 185 -19.85 -14.69 -21.01
N TYR A 186 -18.97 -14.79 -19.99
CA TYR A 186 -17.52 -14.71 -20.19
C TYR A 186 -16.76 -15.98 -19.87
N LEU A 187 -17.44 -17.00 -19.33
CA LEU A 187 -16.86 -18.32 -19.03
C LEU A 187 -17.77 -19.41 -19.58
N ASP A 188 -17.18 -20.36 -20.27
CA ASP A 188 -17.89 -21.61 -20.61
C ASP A 188 -18.00 -22.49 -19.35
N LEU A 189 -18.97 -22.16 -18.47
CA LEU A 189 -19.18 -22.84 -17.20
C LEU A 189 -19.45 -24.34 -17.35
N GLY A 190 -19.91 -24.78 -18.53
CA GLY A 190 -20.13 -26.18 -18.83
C GLY A 190 -18.87 -27.04 -18.84
N ARG A 191 -17.72 -26.41 -19.04
CA ARG A 191 -16.41 -27.08 -19.10
C ARG A 191 -15.66 -27.14 -17.78
N PHE A 192 -16.15 -26.51 -16.74
CA PHE A 192 -15.54 -26.59 -15.41
C PHE A 192 -16.17 -27.72 -14.62
N SER A 193 -15.35 -28.65 -14.12
CA SER A 193 -15.86 -29.78 -13.32
C SER A 193 -16.21 -29.31 -11.92
N LYS A 194 -17.24 -29.95 -11.31
CA LYS A 194 -17.65 -29.68 -9.94
C LYS A 194 -16.49 -29.93 -8.95
N ASN A 195 -15.73 -31.01 -9.13
CA ASN A 195 -14.58 -31.34 -8.28
C ASN A 195 -13.40 -30.40 -8.50
N GLY A 196 -13.24 -29.81 -9.70
CA GLY A 196 -12.24 -28.80 -10.02
C GLY A 196 -12.61 -27.39 -9.55
N ALA A 197 -13.80 -27.20 -9.00
CA ALA A 197 -14.26 -25.90 -8.53
C ALA A 197 -14.13 -25.75 -7.02
N LEU A 198 -13.75 -24.55 -6.57
CA LEU A 198 -13.78 -24.16 -5.16
C LEU A 198 -14.54 -22.84 -5.04
N ILE A 199 -15.66 -22.86 -4.33
CA ILE A 199 -16.51 -21.69 -4.12
C ILE A 199 -16.53 -21.36 -2.64
N LEU A 200 -16.12 -20.13 -2.30
CA LEU A 200 -16.09 -19.65 -0.93
C LEU A 200 -16.75 -18.26 -0.81
N ASN A 201 -17.23 -17.96 0.39
CA ASN A 201 -17.59 -16.61 0.81
C ASN A 201 -16.84 -16.29 2.11
N SER A 202 -15.52 -16.14 2.02
CA SER A 202 -14.67 -16.03 3.20
C SER A 202 -13.49 -15.08 3.04
N GLU A 203 -13.18 -14.37 4.11
CA GLU A 203 -11.96 -13.55 4.25
C GLU A 203 -10.80 -14.35 4.86
N ASN A 204 -11.04 -15.58 5.32
CA ASN A 204 -10.08 -16.35 6.08
C ASN A 204 -9.13 -17.12 5.17
N TYR A 205 -7.82 -16.80 5.28
CA TYR A 205 -6.75 -17.48 4.56
C TYR A 205 -6.69 -19.00 4.87
N PHE A 206 -7.07 -19.39 6.07
CA PHE A 206 -7.05 -20.79 6.51
C PHE A 206 -7.86 -21.70 5.57
N ASN A 207 -8.95 -21.18 4.99
CA ASN A 207 -9.83 -21.96 4.11
C ASN A 207 -9.18 -22.40 2.79
N ILE A 208 -8.07 -21.76 2.41
CA ILE A 208 -7.32 -22.09 1.18
C ILE A 208 -5.90 -22.58 1.48
N GLN A 209 -5.46 -22.50 2.71
CA GLN A 209 -4.07 -22.79 3.08
C GLN A 209 -3.65 -24.22 2.82
N ASN A 210 -4.53 -25.17 3.14
CA ASN A 210 -4.26 -26.61 3.09
C ASN A 210 -4.76 -27.29 1.80
N GLU A 211 -5.35 -26.54 0.88
CA GLU A 211 -5.77 -27.09 -0.40
C GLU A 211 -4.54 -27.51 -1.24
N PRO A 212 -4.61 -28.62 -2.01
CA PRO A 212 -3.50 -29.04 -2.85
C PRO A 212 -3.16 -28.00 -3.94
N GLU A 213 -1.90 -27.91 -4.33
CA GLU A 213 -1.47 -27.07 -5.44
C GLU A 213 -1.95 -27.62 -6.78
N SER A 214 -2.21 -26.74 -7.75
CA SER A 214 -2.66 -27.08 -9.11
C SER A 214 -3.82 -28.10 -9.15
N SER A 215 -4.73 -27.99 -8.19
CA SER A 215 -5.85 -28.91 -8.02
C SER A 215 -7.19 -28.33 -8.47
N ARG A 216 -7.25 -27.01 -8.70
CA ARG A 216 -8.51 -26.32 -9.00
C ARG A 216 -8.50 -25.69 -10.39
N GLN A 217 -9.61 -25.88 -11.12
CA GLN A 217 -9.85 -25.26 -12.43
C GLN A 217 -10.42 -23.85 -12.27
N ILE A 218 -11.30 -23.68 -11.28
CA ILE A 218 -11.92 -22.40 -10.98
C ILE A 218 -12.03 -22.20 -9.48
N PHE A 219 -11.67 -20.98 -9.04
CA PHE A 219 -11.87 -20.55 -7.66
C PHE A 219 -12.72 -19.29 -7.64
N ILE A 220 -13.85 -19.32 -6.93
CA ILE A 220 -14.79 -18.20 -6.79
C ILE A 220 -14.83 -17.77 -5.33
N ASN A 221 -14.45 -16.53 -5.03
CA ASN A 221 -14.64 -15.96 -3.70
C ASN A 221 -15.69 -14.85 -3.74
N LEU A 222 -16.84 -15.14 -3.15
CA LEU A 222 -17.97 -14.22 -3.04
C LEU A 222 -17.80 -13.19 -1.92
N HIS A 223 -16.75 -13.29 -1.10
CA HIS A 223 -16.40 -12.27 -0.11
C HIS A 223 -15.56 -11.15 -0.74
N LYS A 224 -15.81 -9.89 -0.32
CA LYS A 224 -15.08 -8.75 -0.89
C LYS A 224 -13.60 -8.74 -0.49
N ILE A 225 -12.72 -8.58 -1.45
CA ILE A 225 -11.27 -8.57 -1.24
C ILE A 225 -10.78 -7.40 -0.37
N ASN A 226 -11.58 -6.36 -0.18
CA ASN A 226 -11.28 -5.22 0.70
C ASN A 226 -11.09 -5.61 2.17
N ASP A 227 -11.61 -6.76 2.59
CA ASP A 227 -11.54 -7.27 3.95
C ASP A 227 -10.33 -8.18 4.19
N LEU A 228 -9.65 -8.60 3.12
CA LEU A 228 -8.45 -9.42 3.20
C LEU A 228 -7.26 -8.60 3.70
N ARG A 229 -6.74 -8.90 4.90
CA ARG A 229 -5.61 -8.17 5.50
C ARG A 229 -4.34 -8.22 4.64
N ARG A 230 -4.02 -9.39 4.07
CA ARG A 230 -2.80 -9.67 3.29
C ARG A 230 -3.16 -10.11 1.87
N LEU A 231 -3.61 -9.15 1.05
CA LEU A 231 -4.09 -9.40 -0.30
C LEU A 231 -3.13 -10.22 -1.17
N ASN A 232 -1.86 -9.81 -1.25
CA ASN A 232 -0.92 -10.50 -2.13
C ASN A 232 -0.68 -11.95 -1.70
N TYR A 233 -0.57 -12.23 -0.39
CA TYR A 233 -0.44 -13.60 0.09
C TYR A 233 -1.64 -14.46 -0.27
N TYR A 234 -2.83 -13.88 -0.13
CA TYR A 234 -4.05 -14.56 -0.53
C TYR A 234 -4.06 -14.86 -2.03
N PHE A 235 -3.74 -13.87 -2.86
CA PHE A 235 -3.73 -14.05 -4.32
C PHE A 235 -2.64 -14.99 -4.80
N ILE A 236 -1.44 -14.95 -4.19
CA ILE A 236 -0.36 -15.91 -4.48
C ILE A 236 -0.84 -17.33 -4.18
N ARG A 237 -1.47 -17.54 -3.01
CA ARG A 237 -2.02 -18.86 -2.67
C ARG A 237 -3.10 -19.32 -3.64
N VAL A 238 -3.97 -18.41 -4.07
CA VAL A 238 -4.98 -18.73 -5.11
C VAL A 238 -4.30 -19.10 -6.44
N ASN A 239 -3.22 -18.41 -6.82
CA ASN A 239 -2.45 -18.76 -8.02
C ASN A 239 -1.86 -20.19 -7.90
N GLU A 240 -1.33 -20.55 -6.74
CA GLU A 240 -0.78 -21.88 -6.47
C GLU A 240 -1.84 -22.98 -6.54
N LEU A 241 -3.07 -22.72 -6.07
CA LEU A 241 -4.19 -23.68 -6.10
C LEU A 241 -4.66 -23.97 -7.52
N LEU A 242 -4.63 -22.97 -8.38
CA LEU A 242 -5.16 -23.08 -9.73
C LEU A 242 -4.18 -23.81 -10.66
N ILE A 243 -4.72 -24.60 -11.56
CA ILE A 243 -4.00 -25.13 -12.72
C ILE A 243 -3.58 -23.98 -13.64
N ASP A 244 -2.65 -24.21 -14.55
CA ASP A 244 -2.29 -23.23 -15.57
C ASP A 244 -3.51 -22.99 -16.50
N GLY A 245 -3.84 -21.72 -16.74
CA GLY A 245 -5.09 -21.32 -17.39
C GLY A 245 -6.33 -21.36 -16.46
N GLY A 246 -6.22 -21.78 -15.20
CA GLY A 246 -7.32 -21.78 -14.26
C GLY A 246 -7.86 -20.38 -13.96
N VAL A 247 -9.10 -20.31 -13.54
CA VAL A 247 -9.87 -19.06 -13.39
C VAL A 247 -10.04 -18.67 -11.92
N PHE A 248 -9.81 -17.42 -11.61
CA PHE A 248 -10.13 -16.80 -10.32
C PHE A 248 -11.19 -15.73 -10.47
N VAL A 249 -12.30 -15.88 -9.76
CA VAL A 249 -13.39 -14.90 -9.69
C VAL A 249 -13.41 -14.27 -8.31
N CYS A 250 -13.41 -12.95 -8.24
CA CYS A 250 -13.51 -12.23 -6.98
C CYS A 250 -14.26 -10.90 -7.15
N LYS A 251 -14.69 -10.33 -6.01
CA LYS A 251 -15.29 -8.99 -5.98
C LYS A 251 -14.58 -8.06 -5.02
N GLY A 252 -14.61 -6.78 -5.36
CA GLY A 252 -14.09 -5.72 -4.51
C GLY A 252 -14.85 -4.43 -4.67
N GLN A 253 -14.93 -3.64 -3.61
CA GLN A 253 -15.43 -2.28 -3.69
C GLN A 253 -14.28 -1.34 -4.01
N THR A 254 -14.28 -0.75 -5.20
CA THR A 254 -13.28 0.24 -5.58
C THR A 254 -13.57 1.60 -4.96
N ILE A 255 -12.64 2.52 -5.10
CA ILE A 255 -12.81 3.91 -4.64
C ILE A 255 -14.02 4.56 -5.32
N SER A 256 -14.30 4.23 -6.59
CA SER A 256 -15.41 4.79 -7.37
C SER A 256 -16.78 4.33 -6.85
N GLU A 257 -16.98 3.01 -6.67
CA GLU A 257 -18.24 2.49 -6.13
C GLU A 257 -18.43 2.95 -4.68
N ARG A 258 -17.33 3.04 -3.92
CA ARG A 258 -17.38 3.56 -2.55
C ARG A 258 -17.80 5.02 -2.51
N HIS A 259 -17.25 5.87 -3.37
CA HIS A 259 -17.66 7.26 -3.54
C HIS A 259 -19.15 7.35 -3.87
N ASN A 260 -19.61 6.59 -4.88
CA ASN A 260 -21.02 6.58 -5.31
C ASN A 260 -21.97 6.21 -4.17
N LEU A 261 -21.54 5.25 -3.30
CA LEU A 261 -22.34 4.83 -2.13
C LEU A 261 -22.60 6.00 -1.15
N PHE A 262 -21.59 6.84 -0.88
CA PHE A 262 -21.75 7.99 0.01
C PHE A 262 -22.70 9.03 -0.57
N TYR A 263 -22.62 9.26 -1.88
CA TYR A 263 -23.51 10.24 -2.55
C TYR A 263 -24.95 9.73 -2.72
N LYS A 264 -25.14 8.42 -2.87
CA LYS A 264 -26.51 7.84 -2.88
C LYS A 264 -27.17 7.89 -1.49
N ARG A 265 -26.36 7.81 -0.41
CA ARG A 265 -26.89 7.68 0.96
C ARG A 265 -27.09 9.03 1.67
N TRP A 266 -26.31 10.06 1.32
CA TRP A 266 -26.26 11.34 2.00
C TRP A 266 -26.46 12.50 1.02
N THR A 267 -26.83 13.68 1.56
CA THR A 267 -26.84 14.90 0.74
C THR A 267 -25.44 15.18 0.17
N PRO A 268 -25.31 15.84 -1.01
CA PRO A 268 -24.01 16.03 -1.67
C PRO A 268 -22.91 16.62 -0.77
N TYR A 269 -23.24 17.63 0.05
CA TYR A 269 -22.29 18.25 0.98
C TYR A 269 -21.85 17.30 2.08
N LEU A 270 -22.81 16.66 2.77
CA LEU A 270 -22.52 15.72 3.85
C LEU A 270 -21.84 14.48 3.30
N GLY A 271 -22.26 13.97 2.17
CA GLY A 271 -21.62 12.86 1.47
C GLY A 271 -20.15 13.13 1.14
N SER A 272 -19.82 14.34 0.66
CA SER A 272 -18.44 14.73 0.38
C SER A 272 -17.57 14.76 1.63
N ILE A 273 -18.08 15.32 2.72
CA ILE A 273 -17.34 15.39 3.99
C ILE A 273 -17.11 13.99 4.56
N LEU A 274 -18.17 13.18 4.65
CA LEU A 274 -18.10 11.82 5.18
C LEU A 274 -17.19 10.92 4.31
N TYR A 275 -17.29 11.04 2.99
CA TYR A 275 -16.39 10.35 2.08
C TYR A 275 -14.94 10.79 2.27
N GLY A 276 -14.68 12.10 2.43
CA GLY A 276 -13.34 12.63 2.69
C GLY A 276 -12.72 12.05 3.97
N ILE A 277 -13.49 11.99 5.06
CA ILE A 277 -13.05 11.37 6.33
C ILE A 277 -12.78 9.87 6.13
N ASP A 278 -13.71 9.16 5.50
CA ASP A 278 -13.56 7.74 5.19
C ASP A 278 -12.36 7.47 4.30
N PHE A 279 -12.14 8.26 3.25
CA PHE A 279 -10.99 8.16 2.37
C PHE A 279 -9.68 8.36 3.12
N ILE A 280 -9.57 9.39 3.96
CA ILE A 280 -8.38 9.63 4.77
C ILE A 280 -8.13 8.44 5.69
N PHE A 281 -9.14 7.97 6.41
CA PHE A 281 -8.99 6.86 7.36
C PHE A 281 -8.67 5.53 6.68
N ARG A 282 -9.38 5.18 5.57
CA ARG A 282 -9.28 3.85 4.93
C ARG A 282 -8.31 3.77 3.77
N ARG A 283 -7.87 4.91 3.23
CA ARG A 283 -6.92 4.96 2.11
C ARG A 283 -5.58 5.55 2.48
N VAL A 284 -5.55 6.63 3.28
CA VAL A 284 -4.31 7.36 3.60
C VAL A 284 -3.63 6.76 4.82
N PHE A 285 -4.34 6.53 5.93
CA PHE A 285 -3.77 6.01 7.18
C PHE A 285 -3.00 4.70 7.00
N PRO A 286 -3.49 3.68 6.26
CA PRO A 286 -2.74 2.45 6.05
C PRO A 286 -1.43 2.62 5.27
N LYS A 287 -1.19 3.78 4.65
CA LYS A 287 0.03 4.07 3.89
C LYS A 287 1.03 4.94 4.64
N LEU A 288 0.62 5.58 5.73
CA LEU A 288 1.48 6.43 6.53
C LEU A 288 2.18 5.61 7.62
N PRO A 289 3.53 5.66 7.73
CA PRO A 289 4.28 4.80 8.65
C PRO A 289 3.80 4.86 10.11
N ILE A 290 3.47 6.05 10.61
CA ILE A 290 3.04 6.25 12.01
C ILE A 290 1.59 5.79 12.22
N LEU A 291 0.69 6.08 11.26
CA LEU A 291 -0.74 5.82 11.38
C LEU A 291 -1.13 4.39 10.98
N GLN A 292 -0.29 3.74 10.19
CA GLN A 292 -0.49 2.37 9.71
C GLN A 292 -0.75 1.39 10.84
N GLY A 293 0.07 1.43 11.91
CA GLY A 293 -0.07 0.55 13.06
C GLY A 293 -1.43 0.70 13.74
N TRP A 294 -1.86 1.93 13.99
CA TRP A 294 -3.17 2.24 14.56
C TRP A 294 -4.32 1.74 13.68
N TYR A 295 -4.23 2.03 12.39
CA TYR A 295 -5.25 1.59 11.44
C TYR A 295 -5.45 0.07 11.49
N PHE A 296 -4.37 -0.71 11.38
CA PHE A 296 -4.47 -2.17 11.39
C PHE A 296 -4.84 -2.75 12.76
N ALA A 297 -4.50 -2.08 13.86
CA ALA A 297 -4.95 -2.49 15.19
C ALA A 297 -6.47 -2.34 15.36
N ILE A 298 -7.03 -1.24 14.87
CA ILE A 298 -8.47 -0.93 14.97
C ILE A 298 -9.29 -1.75 13.98
N THR A 299 -8.90 -1.72 12.69
CA THR A 299 -9.72 -2.28 11.61
C THR A 299 -9.43 -3.74 11.31
N LYS A 300 -8.31 -4.28 11.84
CA LYS A 300 -7.74 -5.60 11.47
C LYS A 300 -7.48 -5.74 9.96
N GLY A 301 -7.44 -4.62 9.24
CA GLY A 301 -7.25 -4.55 7.80
C GLY A 301 -8.52 -4.68 6.97
N LYS A 302 -9.68 -4.71 7.60
CA LYS A 302 -10.98 -4.82 6.91
C LYS A 302 -11.42 -3.51 6.27
N ASN A 303 -12.21 -3.64 5.22
CA ASN A 303 -12.90 -2.55 4.52
C ASN A 303 -11.97 -1.43 4.04
N ARG A 304 -10.78 -1.82 3.49
CA ARG A 304 -9.84 -0.87 2.91
C ARG A 304 -10.39 -0.22 1.64
N ALA A 305 -10.10 1.07 1.45
CA ALA A 305 -10.39 1.76 0.19
C ALA A 305 -9.25 1.47 -0.80
N ILE A 306 -9.52 0.67 -1.83
CA ILE A 306 -8.55 0.23 -2.83
C ILE A 306 -9.01 0.75 -4.19
N ALA A 307 -8.10 1.36 -4.97
CA ALA A 307 -8.42 1.77 -6.34
C ALA A 307 -8.49 0.54 -7.25
N GLU A 308 -9.30 0.60 -8.28
CA GLU A 308 -9.39 -0.44 -9.31
C GLU A 308 -8.02 -0.75 -9.91
N THR A 309 -7.27 0.29 -10.29
CA THR A 309 -5.91 0.17 -10.80
C THR A 309 -4.96 -0.58 -9.83
N GLU A 310 -5.11 -0.34 -8.51
CA GLU A 310 -4.32 -1.07 -7.52
C GLU A 310 -4.77 -2.54 -7.41
N MET A 311 -6.07 -2.84 -7.52
CA MET A 311 -6.56 -4.21 -7.55
C MET A 311 -6.00 -4.95 -8.76
N LEU A 312 -6.14 -4.38 -9.95
CA LEU A 312 -5.58 -4.93 -11.19
C LEU A 312 -4.07 -5.15 -11.08
N GLY A 313 -3.31 -4.14 -10.65
CA GLY A 313 -1.88 -4.26 -10.50
C GLY A 313 -1.44 -5.37 -9.54
N ARG A 314 -2.21 -5.62 -8.47
CA ARG A 314 -1.99 -6.75 -7.56
C ARG A 314 -2.31 -8.09 -8.20
N PHE A 315 -3.33 -8.17 -9.04
CA PHE A 315 -3.64 -9.39 -9.77
C PHE A 315 -2.51 -9.74 -10.73
N TYR A 316 -2.04 -8.79 -11.53
CA TYR A 316 -0.92 -8.98 -12.45
C TYR A 316 0.39 -9.33 -11.71
N PHE A 317 0.68 -8.66 -10.60
CA PHE A 317 1.79 -9.02 -9.72
C PHE A 317 1.72 -10.46 -9.21
N CYS A 318 0.51 -10.95 -8.93
CA CYS A 318 0.29 -12.33 -8.45
C CYS A 318 0.11 -13.35 -9.58
N GLY A 319 0.41 -12.99 -10.84
CA GLY A 319 0.42 -13.91 -11.99
C GLY A 319 -0.93 -14.14 -12.65
N PHE A 320 -1.87 -13.23 -12.42
CA PHE A 320 -3.18 -13.25 -13.06
C PHE A 320 -3.28 -12.20 -14.17
N GLU A 321 -4.11 -12.48 -15.15
CA GLU A 321 -4.50 -11.57 -16.22
C GLU A 321 -6.01 -11.38 -16.21
N LEU A 322 -6.47 -10.17 -16.51
CA LEU A 322 -7.90 -9.85 -16.54
C LEU A 322 -8.54 -10.42 -17.80
N ILE A 323 -9.56 -11.26 -17.63
CA ILE A 323 -10.47 -11.67 -18.71
C ILE A 323 -11.54 -10.59 -18.86
N HIS A 324 -12.30 -10.35 -17.80
CA HIS A 324 -13.36 -9.34 -17.82
C HIS A 324 -13.66 -8.79 -16.42
N LYS A 325 -14.33 -7.63 -16.37
CA LYS A 325 -14.83 -7.01 -15.14
C LYS A 325 -16.19 -6.38 -15.38
N ARG A 326 -17.06 -6.41 -14.36
CA ARG A 326 -18.40 -5.79 -14.40
C ARG A 326 -18.76 -5.24 -13.03
N GLU A 327 -19.36 -4.05 -12.98
CA GLU A 327 -19.97 -3.53 -11.76
C GLU A 327 -21.37 -4.13 -11.59
N ILE A 328 -21.62 -4.78 -10.45
CA ILE A 328 -22.90 -5.35 -10.04
C ILE A 328 -23.13 -4.95 -8.59
N ASP A 329 -24.27 -4.32 -8.29
CA ASP A 329 -24.68 -3.92 -6.94
C ASP A 329 -23.61 -3.12 -6.19
N ASN A 330 -23.00 -2.12 -6.88
CA ASN A 330 -21.96 -1.26 -6.31
C ASN A 330 -20.71 -2.02 -5.84
N MET A 331 -20.44 -3.17 -6.44
CA MET A 331 -19.23 -3.98 -6.32
C MET A 331 -18.66 -4.27 -7.70
N MET A 332 -17.36 -4.16 -7.86
CA MET A 332 -16.66 -4.57 -9.06
C MET A 332 -16.30 -6.04 -8.97
N TYR A 333 -16.81 -6.84 -9.89
CA TYR A 333 -16.46 -8.24 -10.07
C TYR A 333 -15.36 -8.37 -11.11
N PHE A 334 -14.42 -9.28 -10.87
CA PHE A 334 -13.28 -9.56 -11.74
C PHE A 334 -13.26 -11.04 -12.09
N ILE A 335 -13.12 -11.36 -13.36
CA ILE A 335 -12.80 -12.68 -13.88
C ILE A 335 -11.33 -12.63 -14.32
N LEU A 336 -10.51 -13.46 -13.72
CA LEU A 336 -9.06 -13.47 -13.86
C LEU A 336 -8.58 -14.85 -14.31
N LYS A 337 -7.60 -14.90 -15.20
CA LYS A 337 -6.95 -16.12 -15.66
C LYS A 337 -5.55 -16.21 -15.09
N LYS A 338 -5.13 -17.36 -14.59
CA LYS A 338 -3.75 -17.66 -14.26
C LYS A 338 -2.94 -17.81 -15.54
N THR A 339 -1.96 -16.94 -15.75
CA THR A 339 -1.09 -16.97 -16.94
C THR A 339 0.36 -17.27 -16.60
N GLN A 340 0.78 -16.94 -15.40
CA GLN A 340 2.17 -17.10 -14.98
C GLN A 340 2.30 -17.26 -13.47
N LYS A 341 3.50 -17.62 -13.03
CA LYS A 341 3.82 -17.61 -11.60
C LYS A 341 3.85 -16.16 -11.07
N PRO A 342 3.58 -15.94 -9.77
CA PRO A 342 3.67 -14.62 -9.16
C PRO A 342 5.03 -13.95 -9.38
N CYS A 343 5.04 -12.63 -9.48
CA CYS A 343 6.27 -11.85 -9.59
C CYS A 343 7.14 -12.02 -8.34
N THR A 344 8.45 -12.15 -8.54
CA THR A 344 9.44 -12.40 -7.48
C THR A 344 9.98 -11.13 -6.82
N ASP A 345 9.43 -9.94 -7.14
CA ASP A 345 9.86 -8.69 -6.50
C ASP A 345 9.61 -8.76 -4.98
N PRO A 346 10.68 -8.82 -4.14
CA PRO A 346 10.51 -8.96 -2.71
C PRO A 346 9.98 -7.67 -2.06
N ASN A 347 10.03 -6.55 -2.76
CA ASN A 347 9.72 -5.23 -2.22
C ASN A 347 8.85 -4.39 -3.18
N PRO A 348 7.65 -4.88 -3.54
CA PRO A 348 6.75 -4.09 -4.37
C PRO A 348 6.39 -2.80 -3.63
N THR A 349 6.56 -1.67 -4.30
CA THR A 349 6.42 -0.37 -3.64
C THR A 349 4.96 -0.04 -3.34
N TYR A 350 4.65 0.28 -2.09
CA TYR A 350 3.28 0.60 -1.67
C TYR A 350 3.12 2.00 -1.06
N GLY A 351 4.14 2.50 -0.37
CA GLY A 351 4.11 3.78 0.36
C GLY A 351 4.07 5.03 -0.53
N PRO A 352 3.92 6.22 0.07
CA PRO A 352 3.90 7.50 -0.65
C PRO A 352 5.25 7.90 -1.23
N LEU A 353 6.35 7.37 -0.68
CA LEU A 353 7.70 7.59 -1.15
C LEU A 353 8.19 6.36 -1.92
N ILE A 354 8.67 6.57 -3.14
CA ILE A 354 9.25 5.54 -3.99
C ILE A 354 10.75 5.76 -4.15
N ARG A 355 11.48 4.67 -4.40
CA ARG A 355 12.90 4.66 -4.72
C ARG A 355 13.07 4.07 -6.11
N LEU A 356 13.59 4.87 -7.04
CA LEU A 356 13.81 4.46 -8.41
C LEU A 356 15.28 4.13 -8.62
N LYS A 357 15.60 2.89 -8.98
CA LYS A 357 16.94 2.46 -9.36
C LYS A 357 17.38 3.18 -10.63
N ARG A 358 18.56 3.84 -10.59
CA ARG A 358 19.11 4.63 -11.70
C ARG A 358 20.62 4.46 -11.77
N LYS A 359 21.19 4.72 -12.96
CA LYS A 359 22.65 4.82 -13.15
C LYS A 359 23.15 6.17 -12.68
N GLY A 360 24.13 6.16 -11.78
CA GLY A 360 24.85 7.33 -11.30
C GLY A 360 26.24 7.44 -11.91
N LYS A 361 27.10 8.27 -11.31
CA LYS A 361 28.50 8.43 -11.69
C LYS A 361 29.24 7.10 -11.58
N ASP A 362 30.18 6.88 -12.51
CA ASP A 362 31.00 5.66 -12.62
C ASP A 362 30.16 4.36 -12.73
N GLY A 363 28.94 4.48 -13.28
CA GLY A 363 28.02 3.34 -13.43
C GLY A 363 27.40 2.82 -12.13
N LYS A 364 27.67 3.47 -10.98
CA LYS A 364 27.10 3.08 -9.68
C LYS A 364 25.58 3.15 -9.68
N THR A 365 24.94 2.21 -9.03
CA THR A 365 23.49 2.25 -8.82
C THR A 365 23.16 3.27 -7.73
N ILE A 366 22.29 4.23 -8.06
CA ILE A 366 21.69 5.18 -7.11
C ILE A 366 20.20 4.97 -7.02
N TYR A 367 19.60 5.34 -5.89
CA TYR A 367 18.17 5.21 -5.65
C TYR A 367 17.53 6.58 -5.51
N LEU A 368 16.93 7.08 -6.60
CA LEU A 368 16.23 8.37 -6.60
C LEU A 368 14.95 8.29 -5.80
N LYS A 369 14.79 9.21 -4.88
CA LYS A 369 13.61 9.34 -4.01
C LYS A 369 12.60 10.25 -4.68
N LYS A 370 11.36 9.77 -4.89
CA LYS A 370 10.23 10.56 -5.43
C LYS A 370 8.96 10.31 -4.63
N LEU A 371 8.03 11.28 -4.68
CA LEU A 371 6.67 11.03 -4.23
C LEU A 371 5.94 10.16 -5.27
N ARG A 372 5.11 9.26 -4.77
CA ARG A 372 4.30 8.40 -5.62
C ARG A 372 3.19 9.20 -6.30
N THR A 373 3.19 9.22 -7.61
CA THR A 373 2.18 9.87 -8.45
C THR A 373 1.24 8.88 -9.13
N MET A 374 1.59 7.60 -9.12
CA MET A 374 0.79 6.51 -9.69
C MET A 374 0.17 5.65 -8.58
N HIS A 375 -0.86 4.89 -8.93
CA HIS A 375 -1.42 3.90 -8.02
C HIS A 375 -0.37 2.84 -7.64
N PRO A 376 -0.38 2.29 -6.42
CA PRO A 376 0.49 1.16 -6.07
C PRO A 376 0.26 -0.01 -7.02
N TYR A 377 1.33 -0.75 -7.31
CA TYR A 377 1.33 -1.90 -8.24
C TYR A 377 1.03 -1.56 -9.71
N SER A 378 0.89 -0.29 -10.07
CA SER A 378 0.66 0.11 -11.45
C SER A 378 1.83 -0.17 -12.40
N GLU A 379 3.01 -0.41 -11.85
CA GLU A 379 4.21 -0.86 -12.58
C GLU A 379 4.01 -2.21 -13.29
N TYR A 380 3.16 -3.08 -12.76
CA TYR A 380 2.86 -4.40 -13.34
C TYR A 380 1.75 -4.37 -14.40
N LEU A 381 1.15 -3.20 -14.66
CA LEU A 381 0.11 -3.01 -15.66
C LEU A 381 0.64 -2.44 -16.98
N GLN A 382 1.96 -2.49 -17.21
CA GLN A 382 2.54 -1.87 -18.41
C GLN A 382 1.95 -2.47 -19.69
N ASP A 383 1.91 -3.78 -19.79
CA ASP A 383 1.42 -4.50 -20.98
C ASP A 383 -0.08 -4.30 -21.16
N TYR A 384 -0.85 -4.34 -20.08
CA TYR A 384 -2.29 -4.06 -20.08
C TYR A 384 -2.59 -2.65 -20.60
N VAL A 385 -1.78 -1.64 -20.20
CA VAL A 385 -1.95 -0.26 -20.67
C VAL A 385 -1.60 -0.13 -22.15
N TYR A 386 -0.57 -0.84 -22.64
CA TYR A 386 -0.25 -0.88 -24.07
C TYR A 386 -1.40 -1.44 -24.89
N GLN A 387 -2.08 -2.45 -24.37
CA GLN A 387 -3.19 -3.11 -25.04
C GLN A 387 -4.48 -2.27 -25.08
N THR A 388 -4.70 -1.44 -24.03
CA THR A 388 -5.94 -0.69 -23.85
C THR A 388 -5.88 0.78 -24.27
N ASN A 389 -4.67 1.37 -24.30
CA ASN A 389 -4.49 2.80 -24.59
C ASN A 389 -3.56 3.04 -25.79
N ALA A 390 -4.02 3.87 -26.72
CA ALA A 390 -3.17 4.34 -27.81
C ALA A 390 -2.00 5.20 -27.30
N LEU A 391 -0.82 5.07 -27.92
CA LEU A 391 0.30 5.95 -27.70
C LEU A 391 0.08 7.30 -28.39
N GLN A 392 0.36 8.41 -27.70
CA GLN A 392 0.47 9.72 -28.32
C GLN A 392 1.80 9.90 -29.05
N GLU A 393 1.87 10.86 -29.98
CA GLU A 393 3.15 11.33 -30.53
C GLU A 393 4.11 11.68 -29.39
N GLY A 394 5.29 11.06 -29.39
CA GLY A 394 6.28 11.16 -28.31
C GLY A 394 6.27 10.01 -27.28
N GLY A 395 5.52 8.92 -27.53
CA GLY A 395 5.58 7.68 -26.74
C GLY A 395 4.96 7.76 -25.33
N LYS A 396 4.15 8.80 -25.05
CA LYS A 396 3.38 8.89 -23.82
C LYS A 396 1.98 8.31 -24.03
N PHE A 397 1.45 7.65 -22.99
CA PHE A 397 0.09 7.14 -23.04
C PHE A 397 -0.93 8.29 -22.95
N SER A 398 -1.92 8.28 -23.86
CA SER A 398 -3.09 9.14 -23.74
C SER A 398 -3.91 8.68 -22.54
N ASN A 399 -4.22 9.59 -21.60
CA ASN A 399 -5.04 9.29 -20.41
C ASN A 399 -4.57 8.09 -19.57
N ASP A 400 -3.29 8.07 -19.18
CA ASP A 400 -2.76 7.00 -18.33
C ASP A 400 -3.52 6.92 -16.99
N PHE A 401 -4.44 5.94 -16.88
CA PHE A 401 -5.28 5.72 -15.71
C PHE A 401 -4.47 5.28 -14.47
N ARG A 402 -3.19 4.93 -14.65
CA ARG A 402 -2.29 4.60 -13.53
C ARG A 402 -1.93 5.84 -12.72
N VAL A 403 -2.01 7.04 -13.31
CA VAL A 403 -1.68 8.30 -12.64
C VAL A 403 -2.86 8.76 -11.80
N THR A 404 -2.62 8.95 -10.51
CA THR A 404 -3.65 9.46 -9.59
C THR A 404 -3.96 10.93 -9.88
N SER A 405 -5.16 11.40 -9.49
CA SER A 405 -5.52 12.82 -9.63
C SER A 405 -4.52 13.73 -8.90
N TRP A 406 -4.08 13.36 -7.70
CA TRP A 406 -3.01 14.02 -6.96
C TRP A 406 -1.67 13.94 -7.69
N GLY A 407 -1.38 12.80 -8.29
CA GLY A 407 -0.17 12.60 -9.07
C GLY A 407 -0.08 13.57 -10.26
N LYS A 408 -1.19 13.87 -10.92
CA LYS A 408 -1.24 14.88 -11.98
C LYS A 408 -0.85 16.26 -11.46
N VAL A 409 -1.38 16.66 -10.29
CA VAL A 409 -1.05 17.95 -9.65
C VAL A 409 0.41 17.98 -9.23
N LEU A 410 0.90 16.94 -8.53
CA LEU A 410 2.29 16.86 -8.07
C LEU A 410 3.28 16.96 -9.24
N ARG A 411 3.02 16.26 -10.37
CA ARG A 411 3.85 16.32 -11.58
C ARG A 411 3.81 17.71 -12.23
N LYS A 412 2.63 18.34 -12.31
CA LYS A 412 2.49 19.69 -12.88
C LYS A 412 3.30 20.73 -12.09
N LEU A 413 3.38 20.58 -10.77
CA LEU A 413 4.09 21.48 -9.87
C LEU A 413 5.51 21.01 -9.52
N TRP A 414 5.98 19.90 -10.11
CA TRP A 414 7.28 19.24 -9.86
C TRP A 414 7.51 18.85 -8.39
N LEU A 415 6.47 18.82 -7.60
CA LEU A 415 6.52 18.46 -6.18
C LEU A 415 6.88 16.99 -5.95
N ASP A 416 6.61 16.12 -6.93
CA ASP A 416 6.98 14.70 -6.86
C ASP A 416 8.48 14.48 -6.83
N GLU A 417 9.29 15.44 -7.30
CA GLU A 417 10.74 15.38 -7.32
C GLU A 417 11.42 15.99 -6.08
N LEU A 418 10.68 16.71 -5.21
CA LEU A 418 11.22 17.31 -4.00
C LEU A 418 12.06 16.35 -3.13
N PRO A 419 11.68 15.06 -2.95
CA PRO A 419 12.52 14.14 -2.18
C PRO A 419 13.90 13.88 -2.79
N GLN A 420 14.16 14.23 -4.05
CA GLN A 420 15.50 14.13 -4.68
C GLN A 420 16.49 15.14 -4.08
N LEU A 421 16.01 16.19 -3.39
CA LEU A 421 16.89 17.06 -2.60
C LEU A 421 17.69 16.26 -1.55
N ILE A 422 17.13 15.18 -1.03
CA ILE A 422 17.85 14.27 -0.13
C ILE A 422 19.00 13.58 -0.89
N ASN A 423 18.78 13.17 -2.14
CA ASN A 423 19.83 12.57 -2.98
C ASN A 423 20.92 13.60 -3.31
N PHE A 424 20.53 14.86 -3.56
CA PHE A 424 21.49 15.95 -3.74
C PHE A 424 22.36 16.16 -2.49
N LEU A 425 21.75 16.25 -1.30
CA LEU A 425 22.47 16.39 -0.04
C LEU A 425 23.35 15.18 0.30
N GLN A 426 22.96 13.98 -0.13
CA GLN A 426 23.74 12.74 0.00
C GLN A 426 24.88 12.65 -1.01
N GLY A 427 24.94 13.57 -1.99
CA GLY A 427 25.98 13.59 -3.02
C GLY A 427 25.75 12.63 -4.18
N ASP A 428 24.59 11.99 -4.29
CA ASP A 428 24.20 11.11 -5.40
C ASP A 428 23.95 11.91 -6.69
N LEU A 429 23.42 13.14 -6.54
CA LEU A 429 23.08 14.06 -7.63
C LEU A 429 23.88 15.34 -7.54
N SER A 430 24.11 15.98 -8.70
CA SER A 430 24.47 17.39 -8.82
C SER A 430 23.21 18.26 -8.96
N LEU A 431 23.32 19.57 -8.77
CA LEU A 431 22.18 20.49 -8.96
C LEU A 431 21.74 20.49 -10.42
N VAL A 432 22.69 20.68 -11.35
CA VAL A 432 22.48 20.66 -12.80
C VAL A 432 23.28 19.52 -13.39
N GLY A 433 22.72 18.76 -14.32
CA GLY A 433 23.39 17.65 -14.98
C GLY A 433 22.45 16.77 -15.79
N VAL A 434 23.00 15.79 -16.46
CA VAL A 434 22.21 14.85 -17.28
C VAL A 434 21.19 14.11 -16.43
N ARG A 435 20.01 13.83 -16.99
CA ARG A 435 18.97 13.08 -16.28
C ARG A 435 19.45 11.67 -15.96
N ALA A 436 19.25 11.21 -14.73
CA ALA A 436 19.51 9.85 -14.32
C ALA A 436 18.57 8.85 -15.02
N LEU A 437 19.11 7.90 -15.75
CA LEU A 437 18.37 6.91 -16.52
C LEU A 437 18.18 5.58 -15.76
N SER A 438 17.09 4.87 -16.07
CA SER A 438 16.96 3.45 -15.70
C SER A 438 17.92 2.60 -16.51
N ASP A 439 18.21 1.38 -16.05
CA ASP A 439 19.05 0.43 -16.78
C ASP A 439 18.54 0.22 -18.21
N HIS A 440 17.21 0.06 -18.39
CA HIS A 440 16.60 -0.10 -19.70
C HIS A 440 16.92 1.08 -20.66
N TYR A 441 16.62 2.31 -20.24
CA TYR A 441 16.91 3.48 -21.10
C TYR A 441 18.39 3.76 -21.26
N PHE A 442 19.23 3.38 -20.29
CA PHE A 442 20.67 3.54 -20.38
C PHE A 442 21.26 2.68 -21.50
N TYR A 443 20.84 1.42 -21.61
CA TYR A 443 21.35 0.50 -22.63
C TYR A 443 20.78 0.72 -24.04
N LEU A 444 19.79 1.61 -24.22
CA LEU A 444 19.32 2.05 -25.53
C LEU A 444 20.26 3.07 -26.19
N TYR A 445 21.17 3.68 -25.42
CA TYR A 445 22.16 4.60 -25.98
C TYR A 445 23.35 3.85 -26.57
N PRO A 446 24.01 4.40 -27.63
CA PRO A 446 25.28 3.89 -28.12
C PRO A 446 26.35 3.81 -27.01
N PRO A 447 27.30 2.86 -27.06
CA PRO A 447 28.32 2.67 -26.00
C PRO A 447 29.09 3.94 -25.66
N GLU A 448 29.47 4.73 -26.64
CA GLU A 448 30.18 6.01 -26.46
C GLU A 448 29.38 7.01 -25.59
N MET A 449 28.07 7.06 -25.83
CA MET A 449 27.17 7.92 -25.03
C MET A 449 26.95 7.37 -23.63
N GLN A 450 26.93 6.04 -23.47
CA GLN A 450 26.87 5.41 -22.15
C GLN A 450 28.09 5.76 -21.31
N GLU A 451 29.30 5.67 -21.87
CA GLU A 451 30.54 6.04 -21.21
C GLU A 451 30.58 7.53 -20.84
N LEU A 452 30.14 8.39 -21.75
CA LEU A 452 30.10 9.84 -21.48
C LEU A 452 29.15 10.17 -20.33
N ARG A 453 27.97 9.53 -20.29
CA ARG A 453 26.95 9.78 -19.28
C ARG A 453 27.35 9.36 -17.87
N ILE A 454 28.15 8.31 -17.72
CA ILE A 454 28.62 7.84 -16.39
C ILE A 454 29.82 8.63 -15.85
N LYS A 455 30.54 9.41 -16.68
CA LYS A 455 31.65 10.24 -16.20
C LYS A 455 31.24 11.33 -15.23
N LEU A 456 29.99 11.80 -15.33
CA LEU A 456 29.44 12.89 -14.52
C LEU A 456 28.35 12.41 -13.58
N LYS A 457 28.17 13.11 -12.46
CA LYS A 457 26.98 12.91 -11.61
C LYS A 457 25.73 13.34 -12.37
N PRO A 458 24.65 12.56 -12.35
CA PRO A 458 23.38 13.01 -12.89
C PRO A 458 22.87 14.22 -12.09
N GLY A 459 22.09 15.08 -12.77
CA GLY A 459 21.55 16.29 -12.17
C GLY A 459 20.13 16.16 -11.68
N LEU A 460 19.78 16.98 -10.69
CA LEU A 460 18.41 17.22 -10.25
C LEU A 460 17.63 17.96 -11.35
N ILE A 461 18.26 18.97 -11.96
CA ILE A 461 17.71 19.77 -13.05
C ILE A 461 18.48 19.43 -14.33
N PRO A 462 17.83 18.75 -15.29
CA PRO A 462 18.44 18.48 -16.59
C PRO A 462 18.58 19.77 -17.43
N PRO A 463 19.70 19.99 -18.15
CA PRO A 463 19.99 21.21 -18.89
C PRO A 463 18.93 21.63 -19.89
N PHE A 464 18.27 20.66 -20.56
CA PHE A 464 17.26 20.94 -21.58
C PHE A 464 15.96 21.60 -21.05
N TYR A 465 15.77 21.64 -19.73
CA TYR A 465 14.68 22.42 -19.11
C TYR A 465 15.04 23.90 -18.96
N ALA A 466 16.30 24.27 -19.13
CA ALA A 466 16.72 25.66 -19.08
C ALA A 466 16.45 26.42 -20.39
N ASP A 467 16.18 25.68 -21.47
CA ASP A 467 15.93 26.22 -22.81
C ASP A 467 14.43 26.27 -23.16
N MET A 468 13.54 25.91 -22.23
CA MET A 468 12.07 26.02 -22.30
C MET A 468 11.57 27.23 -21.49
#